data_576a8c07dae081f06d5b5da68ad64fb2
#
_entry.id   576a8c07dae081f06d5b5da68ad64fb2
#
_cell.length_a   1.000
_cell.length_b   1.000
_cell.length_c   1.000
_cell.angle_alpha   90.00
_cell.angle_beta   90.00
_cell.angle_gamma   90.00
#
_symmetry.space_group_name_H-M   'P 1'
#
loop_
_entity.id
_entity.type
_entity.pdbx_description
1 polymer ?
#
loop_
_entity_poly.entity_id
_entity_poly.type
_entity_poly.pdbx_seq_one_letter_code
_entity_poly.pdbx_strand_id
1 'polypeptide(L)'
;MEALESLPSGFVAGFIVPGLPHPLLAPEQSPAWARVRAGFEILRKRLVELNPDVLVIYSTQWPSVLGHQIQADPRPQGVHVDHEFHDLGTMEYSFPVHVEYADAYIAAGKKRGLHTRRVCYRGFPIDTGSLVALGLLNPDNRIPCTLVSCNMYADRAETIVLGKSAADALKEKNLRAVAIASTALSNRMWTRPVPASEDAISSQKDDEWNRKLLELLGLGRLEDVAQLARQFAREAHADSKLKALWWLSAALGSSNDFRGEVLAYEALFGTGAAVVDLSAGGVSQGEQEFDEDDVEFYRGERSVLTSEKDPQKSQHQTQRSSTERDN
;
A
#
# COMPACT_ATOMS: atom_id res chain seq x y z
N MET A 1 18.58 -36.43 -0.48
CA MET A 1 17.85 -35.40 -1.26
C MET A 1 16.79 -34.89 -0.32
N GLU A 2 17.16 -33.94 0.55
CA GLU A 2 16.23 -33.30 1.46
C GLU A 2 15.21 -32.54 0.62
N ALA A 3 13.93 -32.78 0.89
CA ALA A 3 12.84 -32.02 0.29
C ALA A 3 13.08 -30.55 0.67
N LEU A 4 13.33 -29.70 -0.31
CA LEU A 4 13.24 -28.26 -0.15
C LEU A 4 11.82 -27.99 0.37
N GLU A 5 11.69 -27.75 1.68
CA GLU A 5 10.44 -27.23 2.24
C GLU A 5 10.07 -25.98 1.45
N SER A 6 8.99 -26.07 0.72
CA SER A 6 8.50 -24.92 -0.03
C SER A 6 8.17 -23.81 0.97
N LEU A 7 8.86 -22.68 0.84
CA LEU A 7 8.58 -21.51 1.66
C LEU A 7 7.08 -21.15 1.55
N PRO A 8 6.41 -20.77 2.64
CA PRO A 8 4.97 -20.54 2.64
C PRO A 8 4.58 -19.45 1.62
N SER A 9 3.51 -19.71 0.86
CA SER A 9 2.92 -18.73 -0.07
C SER A 9 2.26 -17.59 0.69
N GLY A 10 2.24 -16.39 0.08
CA GLY A 10 1.63 -15.20 0.65
C GLY A 10 2.54 -13.98 0.59
N PHE A 11 2.14 -12.92 1.27
CA PHE A 11 3.00 -11.76 1.42
C PHE A 11 4.11 -12.04 2.43
N VAL A 12 5.36 -11.85 2.00
CA VAL A 12 6.56 -12.08 2.83
C VAL A 12 7.11 -10.79 3.43
N ALA A 13 6.74 -9.64 2.87
CA ALA A 13 7.05 -8.31 3.37
C ALA A 13 6.06 -7.29 2.81
N GLY A 14 6.02 -6.10 3.43
CA GLY A 14 5.32 -4.94 2.94
C GLY A 14 6.23 -3.72 2.88
N PHE A 15 6.07 -2.87 1.88
CA PHE A 15 6.81 -1.61 1.76
C PHE A 15 5.84 -0.44 1.67
N ILE A 16 6.18 0.66 2.33
CA ILE A 16 5.55 1.96 2.11
C ILE A 16 6.58 2.82 1.42
N VAL A 17 6.22 3.40 0.27
CA VAL A 17 7.12 4.22 -0.53
C VAL A 17 6.39 5.44 -1.09
N PRO A 18 7.05 6.61 -1.22
CA PRO A 18 6.44 7.77 -1.83
C PRO A 18 6.32 7.62 -3.35
N GLY A 19 5.27 8.24 -3.91
CA GLY A 19 4.98 8.17 -5.35
C GLY A 19 5.44 9.39 -6.16
N LEU A 20 5.96 10.46 -5.54
CA LEU A 20 6.42 11.64 -6.29
C LEU A 20 7.74 11.37 -7.03
N PRO A 21 7.97 11.99 -8.21
CA PRO A 21 9.08 11.63 -9.11
C PRO A 21 10.47 12.10 -8.65
N HIS A 22 10.55 13.03 -7.69
CA HIS A 22 11.78 13.68 -7.26
C HIS A 22 12.92 12.71 -6.88
N PRO A 23 12.71 11.64 -6.08
CA PRO A 23 13.79 10.72 -5.72
C PRO A 23 14.31 9.90 -6.92
N LEU A 24 13.49 9.75 -7.96
CA LEU A 24 13.87 9.03 -9.17
C LEU A 24 14.59 9.94 -10.16
N LEU A 25 14.03 11.13 -10.44
CA LEU A 25 14.44 11.99 -11.54
C LEU A 25 15.45 13.07 -11.16
N ALA A 26 15.42 13.56 -9.90
CA ALA A 26 16.24 14.69 -9.47
C ALA A 26 16.77 14.58 -8.02
N PRO A 27 17.31 13.43 -7.60
CA PRO A 27 17.73 13.23 -6.20
C PRO A 27 18.85 14.17 -5.77
N GLU A 28 19.65 14.67 -6.71
CA GLU A 28 20.76 15.58 -6.46
C GLU A 28 20.35 17.01 -6.13
N GLN A 29 19.10 17.39 -6.42
CA GLN A 29 18.62 18.75 -6.17
C GLN A 29 18.32 19.01 -4.68
N SER A 30 18.14 17.95 -3.86
CA SER A 30 17.90 18.07 -2.43
C SER A 30 18.52 16.93 -1.64
N PRO A 31 19.22 17.21 -0.53
CA PRO A 31 19.67 16.16 0.39
C PRO A 31 18.53 15.30 0.93
N ALA A 32 17.33 15.87 1.11
CA ALA A 32 16.14 15.13 1.54
C ALA A 32 15.70 14.10 0.48
N TRP A 33 15.65 14.50 -0.80
CA TRP A 33 15.28 13.60 -1.90
C TRP A 33 16.33 12.50 -2.10
N ALA A 34 17.62 12.83 -1.92
CA ALA A 34 18.70 11.84 -1.94
C ALA A 34 18.57 10.82 -0.80
N ARG A 35 18.15 11.22 0.42
CA ARG A 35 17.91 10.29 1.52
C ARG A 35 16.73 9.39 1.26
N VAL A 36 15.65 9.90 0.67
CA VAL A 36 14.52 9.06 0.23
C VAL A 36 15.00 8.01 -0.79
N ARG A 37 15.77 8.42 -1.80
CA ARG A 37 16.36 7.50 -2.78
C ARG A 37 17.23 6.43 -2.11
N ALA A 38 18.07 6.82 -1.15
CA ALA A 38 18.89 5.87 -0.39
C ALA A 38 18.04 4.83 0.37
N GLY A 39 16.89 5.25 0.92
CA GLY A 39 15.90 4.33 1.51
C GLY A 39 15.38 3.28 0.50
N PHE A 40 15.06 3.69 -0.72
CA PHE A 40 14.68 2.76 -1.78
C PHE A 40 15.81 1.79 -2.15
N GLU A 41 17.08 2.22 -2.13
CA GLU A 41 18.23 1.34 -2.38
C GLU A 41 18.37 0.24 -1.33
N ILE A 42 18.04 0.55 -0.06
CA ILE A 42 17.98 -0.46 1.01
C ILE A 42 16.85 -1.46 0.73
N LEU A 43 15.63 -0.97 0.42
CA LEU A 43 14.51 -1.85 0.07
C LEU A 43 14.80 -2.71 -1.17
N ARG A 44 15.50 -2.17 -2.17
CA ARG A 44 15.92 -2.93 -3.35
C ARG A 44 16.84 -4.10 -2.99
N LYS A 45 17.80 -3.90 -2.08
CA LYS A 45 18.63 -5.00 -1.55
C LYS A 45 17.79 -6.04 -0.82
N ARG A 46 16.83 -5.57 -0.03
CA ARG A 46 15.88 -6.43 0.67
C ARG A 46 15.03 -7.27 -0.28
N LEU A 47 14.58 -6.73 -1.42
CA LEU A 47 13.88 -7.49 -2.46
C LEU A 47 14.72 -8.62 -3.04
N VAL A 48 16.02 -8.40 -3.25
CA VAL A 48 16.92 -9.46 -3.73
C VAL A 48 17.00 -10.60 -2.73
N GLU A 49 17.08 -10.31 -1.43
CA GLU A 49 17.13 -11.32 -0.35
C GLU A 49 15.80 -12.09 -0.24
N LEU A 50 14.67 -11.39 -0.31
CA LEU A 50 13.33 -11.97 -0.22
C LEU A 50 13.00 -12.84 -1.43
N ASN A 51 13.54 -12.50 -2.60
CA ASN A 51 13.32 -13.19 -3.87
C ASN A 51 11.83 -13.55 -4.10
N PRO A 52 10.92 -12.57 -4.15
CA PRO A 52 9.50 -12.81 -4.37
C PRO A 52 9.19 -13.17 -5.82
N ASP A 53 8.09 -13.87 -6.05
CA ASP A 53 7.60 -14.21 -7.39
C ASP A 53 6.90 -13.03 -8.06
N VAL A 54 6.32 -12.11 -7.28
CA VAL A 54 5.57 -10.95 -7.78
C VAL A 54 5.63 -9.76 -6.83
N LEU A 55 5.66 -8.54 -7.38
CA LEU A 55 5.44 -7.28 -6.66
C LEU A 55 3.99 -6.85 -6.84
N VAL A 56 3.27 -6.59 -5.76
CA VAL A 56 1.90 -6.11 -5.81
C VAL A 56 1.88 -4.66 -5.33
N ILE A 57 1.63 -3.72 -6.26
CA ILE A 57 1.73 -2.29 -6.01
C ILE A 57 0.34 -1.66 -5.99
N TYR A 58 -0.08 -1.16 -4.85
CA TYR A 58 -1.25 -0.31 -4.70
C TYR A 58 -0.81 1.15 -4.78
N SER A 59 -1.29 1.90 -5.78
CA SER A 59 -0.88 3.29 -5.98
C SER A 59 -2.03 4.26 -5.72
N THR A 60 -1.82 5.24 -4.84
CA THR A 60 -2.77 6.34 -4.63
C THR A 60 -2.81 7.31 -5.80
N GLN A 61 -1.80 7.29 -6.66
CA GLN A 61 -1.73 8.11 -7.87
C GLN A 61 -2.41 7.47 -9.09
N TRP A 62 -2.92 6.25 -8.97
CA TRP A 62 -3.81 5.65 -9.96
C TRP A 62 -5.27 5.68 -9.48
N PRO A 63 -5.97 6.82 -9.58
CA PRO A 63 -7.35 6.92 -9.15
C PRO A 63 -8.29 6.13 -10.05
N SER A 64 -9.29 5.48 -9.47
CA SER A 64 -10.39 4.86 -10.22
C SER A 64 -11.74 5.23 -9.61
N VAL A 65 -12.79 5.17 -10.43
CA VAL A 65 -14.17 5.51 -10.04
C VAL A 65 -15.07 4.28 -10.15
N LEU A 66 -14.89 3.49 -11.22
CA LEU A 66 -15.71 2.32 -11.49
C LEU A 66 -15.03 1.04 -10.95
N GLY A 67 -15.15 0.82 -9.64
CA GLY A 67 -14.56 -0.30 -8.96
C GLY A 67 -13.03 -0.22 -8.87
N HIS A 68 -12.40 -1.33 -8.53
CA HIS A 68 -10.95 -1.46 -8.43
C HIS A 68 -10.38 -1.98 -9.75
N GLN A 69 -9.40 -1.30 -10.29
CA GLN A 69 -8.76 -1.67 -11.54
C GLN A 69 -7.42 -2.35 -11.27
N ILE A 70 -7.16 -3.44 -11.98
CA ILE A 70 -5.96 -4.24 -11.84
C ILE A 70 -5.30 -4.37 -13.21
N GLN A 71 -4.02 -3.97 -13.30
CA GLN A 71 -3.25 -4.04 -14.53
C GLN A 71 -2.95 -5.49 -14.89
N ALA A 72 -3.29 -5.87 -16.10
CA ALA A 72 -3.11 -7.22 -16.66
C ALA A 72 -2.69 -7.20 -18.15
N ASP A 73 -2.17 -6.06 -18.65
CA ASP A 73 -1.39 -6.07 -19.90
C ASP A 73 -0.08 -6.78 -19.61
N PRO A 74 0.31 -7.82 -20.37
CA PRO A 74 1.50 -8.60 -20.09
C PRO A 74 2.80 -7.78 -20.05
N ARG A 75 2.88 -6.70 -20.81
CA ARG A 75 4.05 -5.82 -20.88
C ARG A 75 3.65 -4.40 -21.26
N PRO A 76 3.12 -3.62 -20.32
CA PRO A 76 2.90 -2.19 -20.58
C PRO A 76 4.24 -1.50 -20.85
N GLN A 77 4.23 -0.62 -21.86
CA GLN A 77 5.43 0.14 -22.25
C GLN A 77 5.03 1.52 -22.77
N GLY A 78 5.90 2.49 -22.54
CA GLY A 78 5.67 3.85 -22.97
C GLY A 78 6.66 4.83 -22.39
N VAL A 79 6.31 6.09 -22.53
CA VAL A 79 6.99 7.23 -21.91
C VAL A 79 5.95 7.98 -21.08
N HIS A 80 6.24 8.22 -19.84
CA HIS A 80 5.40 8.99 -18.92
C HIS A 80 6.07 10.31 -18.59
N VAL A 81 5.27 11.35 -18.53
CA VAL A 81 5.65 12.68 -18.02
C VAL A 81 4.67 13.02 -16.92
N ASP A 82 5.18 13.32 -15.73
CA ASP A 82 4.32 13.75 -14.65
C ASP A 82 3.70 15.11 -14.98
N HIS A 83 2.40 15.26 -14.76
CA HIS A 83 1.68 16.46 -15.19
C HIS A 83 1.96 17.69 -14.34
N GLU A 84 2.35 17.51 -13.07
CA GLU A 84 2.73 18.61 -12.17
C GLU A 84 4.26 18.88 -12.22
N PHE A 85 5.06 17.82 -12.35
CA PHE A 85 6.52 17.86 -12.30
C PHE A 85 7.17 17.53 -13.66
N HIS A 86 6.57 18.03 -14.74
CA HIS A 86 7.03 17.76 -16.12
C HIS A 86 8.43 18.31 -16.41
N ASP A 87 8.87 19.32 -15.66
CA ASP A 87 10.19 19.92 -15.74
C ASP A 87 11.32 19.01 -15.21
N LEU A 88 10.99 18.01 -14.39
CA LEU A 88 11.95 17.03 -13.91
C LEU A 88 12.36 16.00 -14.97
N GLY A 89 11.58 15.87 -16.05
CA GLY A 89 11.91 14.99 -17.17
C GLY A 89 10.88 13.89 -17.44
N THR A 90 11.33 12.82 -18.08
CA THR A 90 10.49 11.71 -18.55
C THR A 90 10.88 10.40 -17.90
N MET A 91 9.89 9.49 -17.76
CA MET A 91 10.10 8.13 -17.31
C MET A 91 9.75 7.15 -18.44
N GLU A 92 10.77 6.60 -19.09
CA GLU A 92 10.56 5.49 -20.03
C GLU A 92 10.28 4.21 -19.22
N TYR A 93 9.31 3.43 -19.67
CA TYR A 93 8.96 2.19 -18.97
C TYR A 93 8.63 1.05 -19.92
N SER A 94 9.01 -0.14 -19.51
CA SER A 94 8.57 -1.42 -20.06
C SER A 94 8.82 -2.49 -19.00
N PHE A 95 7.78 -3.07 -18.43
CA PHE A 95 7.92 -4.03 -17.33
C PHE A 95 6.97 -5.22 -17.48
N PRO A 96 7.36 -6.42 -16.99
CA PRO A 96 6.50 -7.59 -17.02
C PRO A 96 5.41 -7.51 -15.95
N VAL A 97 4.18 -7.86 -16.32
CA VAL A 97 3.04 -8.04 -15.41
C VAL A 97 2.79 -9.52 -15.17
N HIS A 98 2.54 -9.91 -13.92
CA HIS A 98 2.15 -11.28 -13.58
C HIS A 98 0.66 -11.49 -13.86
N VAL A 99 0.32 -11.75 -15.12
CA VAL A 99 -1.07 -11.78 -15.61
C VAL A 99 -1.92 -12.83 -14.88
N GLU A 100 -1.37 -14.02 -14.63
CA GLU A 100 -2.11 -15.09 -13.95
C GLU A 100 -2.49 -14.71 -12.50
N TYR A 101 -1.59 -14.01 -11.81
CA TYR A 101 -1.89 -13.46 -10.49
C TYR A 101 -2.91 -12.32 -10.58
N ALA A 102 -2.76 -11.41 -11.53
CA ALA A 102 -3.72 -10.31 -11.74
C ALA A 102 -5.13 -10.85 -11.98
N ASP A 103 -5.28 -11.88 -12.82
CA ASP A 103 -6.57 -12.50 -13.09
C ASP A 103 -7.13 -13.24 -11.86
N ALA A 104 -6.30 -13.94 -11.08
CA ALA A 104 -6.69 -14.55 -9.81
C ALA A 104 -7.11 -13.50 -8.77
N TYR A 105 -6.40 -12.37 -8.68
CA TYR A 105 -6.76 -11.27 -7.79
C TYR A 105 -8.13 -10.67 -8.16
N ILE A 106 -8.38 -10.45 -9.45
CA ILE A 106 -9.69 -10.00 -9.95
C ILE A 106 -10.79 -11.00 -9.56
N ALA A 107 -10.55 -12.30 -9.74
CA ALA A 107 -11.51 -13.36 -9.40
C ALA A 107 -11.77 -13.41 -7.88
N ALA A 108 -10.71 -13.33 -7.06
CA ALA A 108 -10.84 -13.30 -5.60
C ALA A 108 -11.64 -12.08 -5.12
N GLY A 109 -11.38 -10.88 -5.69
CA GLY A 109 -12.16 -9.68 -5.39
C GLY A 109 -13.64 -9.85 -5.72
N LYS A 110 -13.96 -10.37 -6.90
CA LYS A 110 -15.35 -10.67 -7.29
C LYS A 110 -16.02 -11.68 -6.36
N LYS A 111 -15.31 -12.73 -5.95
CA LYS A 111 -15.80 -13.73 -5.00
C LYS A 111 -16.16 -13.12 -3.66
N ARG A 112 -15.40 -12.12 -3.22
CA ARG A 112 -15.69 -11.31 -2.00
C ARG A 112 -16.72 -10.19 -2.25
N GLY A 113 -17.30 -10.10 -3.45
CA GLY A 113 -18.35 -9.14 -3.81
C GLY A 113 -17.84 -7.77 -4.25
N LEU A 114 -16.55 -7.60 -4.49
CA LEU A 114 -15.99 -6.37 -5.05
C LEU A 114 -16.29 -6.24 -6.54
N HIS A 115 -16.38 -5.00 -7.00
CA HIS A 115 -16.34 -4.69 -8.43
C HIS A 115 -14.88 -4.52 -8.87
N THR A 116 -14.23 -5.62 -9.26
CA THR A 116 -12.85 -5.62 -9.76
C THR A 116 -12.84 -5.70 -11.29
N ARG A 117 -11.95 -4.93 -11.93
CA ARG A 117 -11.85 -4.81 -13.39
C ARG A 117 -10.44 -5.07 -13.88
N ARG A 118 -10.36 -5.78 -14.99
CA ARG A 118 -9.11 -6.04 -15.70
C ARG A 118 -8.78 -4.85 -16.61
N VAL A 119 -7.54 -4.36 -16.53
CA VAL A 119 -6.99 -3.37 -17.47
C VAL A 119 -5.92 -4.05 -18.30
N CYS A 120 -6.14 -4.13 -19.63
CA CYS A 120 -5.20 -4.75 -20.57
C CYS A 120 -5.24 -4.06 -21.94
N TYR A 121 -5.32 -2.74 -21.93
CA TYR A 121 -5.36 -1.96 -23.15
C TYR A 121 -3.96 -1.46 -23.50
N ARG A 122 -3.55 -1.69 -24.75
CA ARG A 122 -2.29 -1.17 -25.27
C ARG A 122 -2.26 0.36 -25.14
N GLY A 123 -1.19 0.88 -24.53
CA GLY A 123 -1.04 2.33 -24.32
C GLY A 123 -1.88 2.88 -23.16
N PHE A 124 -2.43 2.02 -22.29
CA PHE A 124 -3.03 2.49 -21.05
C PHE A 124 -1.96 3.19 -20.21
N PRO A 125 -2.19 4.43 -19.75
CA PRO A 125 -1.19 5.20 -19.02
C PRO A 125 -0.89 4.55 -17.66
N ILE A 126 0.39 4.50 -17.30
CA ILE A 126 0.83 4.08 -15.98
C ILE A 126 1.11 5.32 -15.15
N ASP A 127 0.65 5.33 -13.92
CA ASP A 127 0.78 6.48 -13.00
C ASP A 127 2.23 6.67 -12.50
N THR A 128 2.55 7.90 -12.11
CA THR A 128 3.86 8.28 -11.59
C THR A 128 4.28 7.42 -10.40
N GLY A 129 3.38 7.21 -9.43
CA GLY A 129 3.70 6.48 -8.20
C GLY A 129 4.10 5.03 -8.46
N SER A 130 3.41 4.35 -9.37
CA SER A 130 3.79 3.01 -9.80
C SER A 130 5.14 3.00 -10.52
N LEU A 131 5.41 3.97 -11.39
CA LEU A 131 6.67 4.07 -12.12
C LEU A 131 7.86 4.41 -11.23
N VAL A 132 7.68 5.29 -10.24
CA VAL A 132 8.71 5.60 -9.24
C VAL A 132 9.05 4.37 -8.42
N ALA A 133 8.03 3.65 -7.93
CA ALA A 133 8.24 2.41 -7.18
C ALA A 133 9.00 1.37 -8.00
N LEU A 134 8.58 1.10 -9.24
CA LEU A 134 9.25 0.15 -10.13
C LEU A 134 10.67 0.60 -10.51
N GLY A 135 10.83 1.86 -10.88
CA GLY A 135 12.13 2.40 -11.32
C GLY A 135 13.20 2.37 -10.23
N LEU A 136 12.81 2.52 -8.97
CA LEU A 136 13.75 2.50 -7.83
C LEU A 136 13.92 1.11 -7.22
N LEU A 137 12.86 0.29 -7.14
CA LEU A 137 12.91 -1.03 -6.50
C LEU A 137 13.30 -2.15 -7.47
N ASN A 138 12.86 -2.09 -8.72
CA ASN A 138 13.00 -3.16 -9.70
C ASN A 138 13.44 -2.65 -11.10
N PRO A 139 14.50 -1.81 -11.19
CA PRO A 139 14.90 -1.16 -12.45
C PRO A 139 15.27 -2.16 -13.55
N ASP A 140 15.73 -3.33 -13.18
CA ASP A 140 16.10 -4.40 -14.12
C ASP A 140 14.91 -5.26 -14.57
N ASN A 141 13.69 -4.97 -14.06
CA ASN A 141 12.46 -5.70 -14.35
C ASN A 141 12.55 -7.22 -14.15
N ARG A 142 13.32 -7.65 -13.14
CA ARG A 142 13.55 -9.08 -12.84
C ARG A 142 12.32 -9.75 -12.24
N ILE A 143 11.54 -8.99 -11.45
CA ILE A 143 10.36 -9.48 -10.75
C ILE A 143 9.13 -8.93 -11.49
N PRO A 144 8.22 -9.79 -11.97
CA PRO A 144 6.97 -9.30 -12.55
C PRO A 144 6.13 -8.59 -11.48
N CYS A 145 5.30 -7.64 -11.90
CA CYS A 145 4.46 -6.89 -10.98
C CYS A 145 2.97 -7.01 -11.32
N THR A 146 2.13 -6.55 -10.40
CA THR A 146 0.71 -6.27 -10.61
C THR A 146 0.38 -4.94 -9.97
N LEU A 147 -0.19 -4.01 -10.75
CA LEU A 147 -0.57 -2.69 -10.28
C LEU A 147 -2.05 -2.66 -9.93
N VAL A 148 -2.40 -1.97 -8.86
CA VAL A 148 -3.75 -1.87 -8.31
C VAL A 148 -4.12 -0.41 -8.10
N SER A 149 -5.29 -0.02 -8.61
CA SER A 149 -5.79 1.34 -8.50
C SER A 149 -6.35 1.66 -7.11
N CYS A 150 -6.29 2.95 -6.74
CA CYS A 150 -6.98 3.52 -5.60
C CYS A 150 -8.39 3.95 -6.01
N ASN A 151 -9.44 3.23 -5.61
CA ASN A 151 -10.81 3.67 -5.87
C ASN A 151 -11.15 4.88 -4.99
N MET A 152 -11.56 5.98 -5.63
CA MET A 152 -11.84 7.25 -4.94
C MET A 152 -13.01 7.14 -3.96
N TYR A 153 -14.01 6.31 -4.26
CA TYR A 153 -15.25 6.16 -3.49
C TYR A 153 -15.25 4.97 -2.53
N ALA A 154 -14.27 4.05 -2.66
CA ALA A 154 -14.16 2.93 -1.73
C ALA A 154 -13.95 3.44 -0.30
N ASP A 155 -14.70 2.87 0.63
CA ASP A 155 -14.51 3.09 2.06
C ASP A 155 -13.40 2.19 2.64
N ARG A 156 -13.24 2.23 3.95
CA ARG A 156 -12.27 1.40 4.67
C ARG A 156 -12.57 -0.09 4.49
N ALA A 157 -13.83 -0.50 4.68
CA ALA A 157 -14.22 -1.90 4.60
C ALA A 157 -13.96 -2.48 3.21
N GLU A 158 -14.36 -1.77 2.15
CA GLU A 158 -14.12 -2.17 0.76
C GLU A 158 -12.62 -2.27 0.45
N THR A 159 -11.82 -1.34 0.95
CA THR A 159 -10.36 -1.33 0.75
C THR A 159 -9.67 -2.49 1.50
N ILE A 160 -10.14 -2.82 2.71
CA ILE A 160 -9.67 -3.99 3.48
C ILE A 160 -10.00 -5.29 2.72
N VAL A 161 -11.23 -5.42 2.20
CA VAL A 161 -11.63 -6.60 1.40
C VAL A 161 -10.74 -6.74 0.16
N LEU A 162 -10.35 -5.62 -0.48
CA LEU A 162 -9.42 -5.66 -1.60
C LEU A 162 -8.04 -6.19 -1.19
N GLY A 163 -7.49 -5.77 -0.05
CA GLY A 163 -6.23 -6.29 0.48
C GLY A 163 -6.29 -7.79 0.80
N LYS A 164 -7.36 -8.25 1.46
CA LYS A 164 -7.61 -9.68 1.71
C LYS A 164 -7.70 -10.49 0.40
N SER A 165 -8.34 -9.93 -0.63
CA SER A 165 -8.44 -10.58 -1.94
C SER A 165 -7.07 -10.77 -2.60
N ALA A 166 -6.12 -9.85 -2.37
CA ALA A 166 -4.75 -10.00 -2.86
C ALA A 166 -4.05 -11.20 -2.21
N ALA A 167 -4.22 -11.37 -0.89
CA ALA A 167 -3.66 -12.50 -0.15
C ALA A 167 -4.29 -13.84 -0.58
N ASP A 168 -5.62 -13.88 -0.80
CA ASP A 168 -6.31 -15.07 -1.31
C ASP A 168 -5.75 -15.51 -2.66
N ALA A 169 -5.52 -14.57 -3.57
CA ALA A 169 -4.96 -14.85 -4.90
C ALA A 169 -3.54 -15.42 -4.84
N LEU A 170 -2.70 -14.96 -3.90
CA LEU A 170 -1.37 -15.52 -3.67
C LEU A 170 -1.45 -16.98 -3.17
N LYS A 171 -2.35 -17.25 -2.22
CA LYS A 171 -2.58 -18.60 -1.71
C LYS A 171 -3.06 -19.53 -2.83
N GLU A 172 -4.03 -19.07 -3.66
CA GLU A 172 -4.56 -19.85 -4.80
C GLU A 172 -3.47 -20.21 -5.81
N LYS A 173 -2.55 -19.26 -6.10
CA LYS A 173 -1.47 -19.44 -7.07
C LYS A 173 -0.19 -20.01 -6.49
N ASN A 174 -0.13 -20.23 -5.18
CA ASN A 174 1.06 -20.66 -4.46
C ASN A 174 2.27 -19.75 -4.72
N LEU A 175 2.07 -18.42 -4.66
CA LEU A 175 3.08 -17.41 -4.92
C LEU A 175 3.51 -16.70 -3.64
N ARG A 176 4.77 -16.23 -3.65
CA ARG A 176 5.34 -15.34 -2.65
C ARG A 176 5.39 -13.92 -3.21
N ALA A 177 4.95 -12.95 -2.44
CA ALA A 177 4.88 -11.57 -2.91
C ALA A 177 5.42 -10.57 -1.89
N VAL A 178 5.79 -9.38 -2.39
CA VAL A 178 5.96 -8.17 -1.58
C VAL A 178 4.82 -7.21 -1.90
N ALA A 179 4.12 -6.75 -0.85
CA ALA A 179 3.09 -5.73 -0.95
C ALA A 179 3.73 -4.33 -0.92
N ILE A 180 3.39 -3.47 -1.86
CA ILE A 180 3.95 -2.12 -1.94
C ILE A 180 2.81 -1.11 -1.94
N ALA A 181 2.76 -0.26 -0.92
CA ALA A 181 1.90 0.91 -0.84
C ALA A 181 2.66 2.13 -1.39
N SER A 182 2.37 2.53 -2.64
CA SER A 182 2.88 3.76 -3.22
C SER A 182 1.96 4.92 -2.83
N THR A 183 2.39 5.71 -1.83
CA THR A 183 1.57 6.75 -1.17
C THR A 183 2.45 7.75 -0.44
N ALA A 184 1.97 8.96 -0.23
CA ALA A 184 2.47 9.83 0.83
C ALA A 184 1.73 9.50 2.15
N LEU A 185 2.26 9.94 3.28
CA LEU A 185 1.52 9.92 4.54
C LEU A 185 0.56 11.12 4.59
N SER A 186 1.09 12.33 4.66
CA SER A 186 0.32 13.56 4.42
C SER A 186 0.55 14.05 2.98
N ASN A 187 -0.49 14.56 2.35
CA ASN A 187 -0.47 14.97 0.93
C ASN A 187 -0.96 16.41 0.76
N ARG A 188 -0.36 17.35 1.47
CA ARG A 188 -0.55 18.78 1.26
C ARG A 188 0.63 19.33 0.45
N MET A 189 0.51 19.25 -0.87
CA MET A 189 1.53 19.79 -1.78
C MET A 189 1.57 21.31 -1.74
N TRP A 190 2.73 21.89 -2.03
CA TRP A 190 2.84 23.31 -2.28
C TRP A 190 2.05 23.72 -3.51
N THR A 191 1.33 24.83 -3.42
CA THR A 191 0.55 25.39 -4.55
C THR A 191 1.35 26.35 -5.41
N ARG A 192 2.64 26.51 -5.13
CA ARG A 192 3.60 27.36 -5.84
C ARG A 192 4.94 26.66 -5.92
N PRO A 193 5.78 26.97 -6.89
CA PRO A 193 7.16 26.47 -6.91
C PRO A 193 7.89 26.84 -5.61
N VAL A 194 8.58 25.87 -5.02
CA VAL A 194 9.43 26.05 -3.84
C VAL A 194 10.82 25.52 -4.19
N PRO A 195 11.88 26.29 -3.90
CA PRO A 195 13.24 25.80 -4.08
C PRO A 195 13.44 24.49 -3.30
N ALA A 196 14.15 23.53 -3.88
CA ALA A 196 14.39 22.24 -3.25
C ALA A 196 15.09 22.34 -1.86
N SER A 197 15.88 23.41 -1.64
CA SER A 197 16.52 23.72 -0.36
C SER A 197 15.56 24.23 0.72
N GLU A 198 14.38 24.68 0.34
CA GLU A 198 13.35 25.23 1.23
C GLU A 198 12.17 24.27 1.40
N ASP A 199 12.23 23.09 0.76
CA ASP A 199 11.17 22.09 0.85
C ASP A 199 11.05 21.58 2.29
N ALA A 200 9.82 21.59 2.79
CA ALA A 200 9.48 21.15 4.13
C ALA A 200 8.05 20.57 4.10
N ILE A 201 7.70 19.78 5.08
CA ILE A 201 6.29 19.35 5.24
C ILE A 201 5.44 20.59 5.48
N SER A 202 4.45 20.82 4.64
CA SER A 202 3.72 22.09 4.53
C SER A 202 2.89 22.46 5.77
N SER A 203 2.69 21.53 6.71
CA SER A 203 1.95 21.74 7.96
C SER A 203 2.59 21.00 9.10
N GLN A 204 2.84 21.70 10.22
CA GLN A 204 3.33 21.06 11.45
C GLN A 204 2.37 19.98 11.95
N LYS A 205 1.06 20.20 11.85
CA LYS A 205 0.05 19.21 12.23
C LYS A 205 0.16 17.94 11.37
N ASP A 206 0.38 18.09 10.07
CA ASP A 206 0.58 16.95 9.17
C ASP A 206 1.85 16.18 9.56
N ASP A 207 2.96 16.86 9.91
CA ASP A 207 4.21 16.23 10.37
C ASP A 207 4.02 15.47 11.70
N GLU A 208 3.30 16.03 12.65
CA GLU A 208 3.01 15.39 13.95
C GLU A 208 2.23 14.07 13.75
N TRP A 209 1.21 14.06 12.87
CA TRP A 209 0.45 12.86 12.55
C TRP A 209 1.29 11.83 11.77
N ASN A 210 2.13 12.27 10.85
CA ASN A 210 3.06 11.40 10.12
C ASN A 210 3.99 10.67 11.11
N ARG A 211 4.59 11.39 12.05
CA ARG A 211 5.49 10.81 13.06
C ARG A 211 4.79 9.82 13.98
N LYS A 212 3.57 10.15 14.44
CA LYS A 212 2.77 9.23 15.25
C LYS A 212 2.50 7.92 14.51
N LEU A 213 2.13 7.99 13.24
CA LEU A 213 1.90 6.82 12.41
C LEU A 213 3.18 5.99 12.25
N LEU A 214 4.31 6.62 11.95
CA LEU A 214 5.61 5.95 11.81
C LEU A 214 6.07 5.29 13.12
N GLU A 215 5.80 5.90 14.27
CA GLU A 215 6.05 5.31 15.59
C GLU A 215 5.27 4.00 15.78
N LEU A 216 3.97 4.00 15.49
CA LEU A 216 3.14 2.81 15.58
C LEU A 216 3.62 1.68 14.66
N LEU A 217 4.04 2.01 13.43
CA LEU A 217 4.66 1.05 12.51
C LEU A 217 5.94 0.46 13.11
N GLY A 218 6.80 1.30 13.69
CA GLY A 218 8.04 0.88 14.35
C GLY A 218 7.81 -0.01 15.58
N LEU A 219 6.68 0.13 16.24
CA LEU A 219 6.25 -0.72 17.36
C LEU A 219 5.60 -2.05 16.90
N GLY A 220 5.40 -2.25 15.60
CA GLY A 220 4.72 -3.42 15.04
C GLY A 220 3.20 -3.39 15.25
N ARG A 221 2.61 -2.19 15.44
CA ARG A 221 1.19 -2.00 15.72
C ARG A 221 0.40 -1.71 14.44
N LEU A 222 0.49 -2.62 13.46
CA LEU A 222 -0.10 -2.44 12.13
C LEU A 222 -1.63 -2.34 12.17
N GLU A 223 -2.28 -3.06 13.08
CA GLU A 223 -3.73 -2.99 13.27
C GLU A 223 -4.15 -1.60 13.77
N ASP A 224 -3.42 -1.04 14.74
CA ASP A 224 -3.68 0.30 15.26
C ASP A 224 -3.46 1.38 14.19
N VAL A 225 -2.44 1.20 13.33
CA VAL A 225 -2.22 2.09 12.18
C VAL A 225 -3.43 2.11 11.26
N ALA A 226 -4.02 0.95 10.96
CA ALA A 226 -5.20 0.87 10.11
C ALA A 226 -6.41 1.56 10.72
N GLN A 227 -6.54 1.57 12.05
CA GLN A 227 -7.60 2.28 12.76
C GLN A 227 -7.31 3.79 12.89
N LEU A 228 -6.07 4.16 13.24
CA LEU A 228 -5.62 5.54 13.34
C LEU A 228 -5.81 6.30 12.03
N ALA A 229 -5.71 5.62 10.89
CA ALA A 229 -5.84 6.24 9.57
C ALA A 229 -7.13 7.04 9.39
N ARG A 230 -8.25 6.64 9.99
CA ARG A 230 -9.51 7.41 9.96
C ARG A 230 -9.39 8.74 10.69
N GLN A 231 -8.77 8.74 11.86
CA GLN A 231 -8.58 9.96 12.65
C GLN A 231 -7.56 10.88 11.97
N PHE A 232 -6.46 10.34 11.49
CA PHE A 232 -5.49 11.08 10.69
C PHE A 232 -6.16 11.79 9.50
N ALA A 233 -6.99 11.07 8.73
CA ALA A 233 -7.67 11.64 7.57
C ALA A 233 -8.64 12.78 7.91
N ARG A 234 -9.17 12.84 9.14
CA ARG A 234 -10.02 13.93 9.62
C ARG A 234 -9.21 15.12 10.14
N GLU A 235 -8.07 14.86 10.77
CA GLU A 235 -7.31 15.86 11.51
C GLU A 235 -6.20 16.52 10.66
N ALA A 236 -5.71 15.81 9.66
CA ALA A 236 -4.61 16.22 8.78
C ALA A 236 -4.92 15.89 7.31
N HIS A 237 -4.05 16.31 6.39
CA HIS A 237 -4.20 16.03 4.97
C HIS A 237 -3.62 14.67 4.58
N ALA A 238 -4.22 13.60 5.09
CA ALA A 238 -3.81 12.25 4.74
C ALA A 238 -3.97 11.94 3.26
N ASP A 239 -2.96 11.31 2.64
CA ASP A 239 -3.03 10.91 1.24
C ASP A 239 -4.16 9.89 1.02
N SER A 240 -5.09 10.23 0.13
CA SER A 240 -6.22 9.36 -0.23
C SER A 240 -6.92 8.73 0.98
N LYS A 241 -6.98 9.46 2.12
CA LYS A 241 -7.48 8.98 3.43
C LYS A 241 -6.70 7.77 3.97
N LEU A 242 -5.44 7.61 3.60
CA LEU A 242 -4.56 6.48 3.93
C LEU A 242 -5.10 5.11 3.48
N LYS A 243 -5.86 5.06 2.39
CA LYS A 243 -6.39 3.79 1.84
C LYS A 243 -5.29 2.78 1.54
N ALA A 244 -4.11 3.24 1.11
CA ALA A 244 -2.98 2.37 0.86
C ALA A 244 -2.55 1.60 2.11
N LEU A 245 -2.67 2.19 3.30
CA LEU A 245 -2.36 1.52 4.56
C LEU A 245 -3.44 0.52 4.98
N TRP A 246 -4.72 0.82 4.72
CA TRP A 246 -5.79 -0.17 4.93
C TRP A 246 -5.63 -1.39 4.04
N TRP A 247 -5.30 -1.16 2.76
CA TRP A 247 -5.02 -2.23 1.82
C TRP A 247 -3.80 -3.04 2.26
N LEU A 248 -2.69 -2.37 2.60
CA LEU A 248 -1.44 -3.00 2.99
C LEU A 248 -1.60 -3.84 4.27
N SER A 249 -2.22 -3.28 5.30
CA SER A 249 -2.51 -3.99 6.56
C SER A 249 -3.34 -5.24 6.31
N ALA A 250 -4.40 -5.14 5.51
CA ALA A 250 -5.25 -6.28 5.21
C ALA A 250 -4.56 -7.34 4.34
N ALA A 251 -3.68 -6.93 3.42
CA ALA A 251 -2.89 -7.83 2.59
C ALA A 251 -1.87 -8.62 3.43
N LEU A 252 -1.21 -7.96 4.39
CA LEU A 252 -0.26 -8.57 5.31
C LEU A 252 -0.93 -9.40 6.42
N GLY A 253 -2.25 -9.30 6.56
CA GLY A 253 -3.00 -10.00 7.58
C GLY A 253 -3.13 -9.20 8.87
N SER A 254 -3.93 -8.21 8.91
CA SER A 254 -4.45 -7.32 10.00
C SER A 254 -4.07 -7.60 11.48
N SER A 255 -3.13 -8.48 11.74
CA SER A 255 -2.54 -8.76 13.05
C SER A 255 -1.18 -8.08 13.14
N ASN A 256 -0.72 -7.77 14.33
CA ASN A 256 0.57 -7.12 14.57
C ASN A 256 1.76 -8.09 14.36
N ASP A 257 1.71 -8.87 13.27
CA ASP A 257 2.76 -9.85 12.92
C ASP A 257 3.96 -9.22 12.16
N PHE A 258 3.78 -7.98 11.67
CA PHE A 258 4.79 -7.23 10.92
C PHE A 258 5.24 -6.01 11.71
N ARG A 259 6.53 -5.72 11.67
CA ARG A 259 7.14 -4.54 12.27
C ARG A 259 7.76 -3.67 11.19
N GLY A 260 7.56 -2.35 11.29
CA GLY A 260 8.09 -1.37 10.36
C GLY A 260 9.47 -0.85 10.78
N GLU A 261 10.42 -0.84 9.85
CA GLU A 261 11.66 -0.09 9.96
C GLU A 261 11.56 1.13 9.05
N VAL A 262 11.66 2.33 9.64
CA VAL A 262 11.64 3.60 8.89
C VAL A 262 13.03 3.87 8.35
N LEU A 263 13.22 3.71 7.03
CA LEU A 263 14.50 3.90 6.35
C LEU A 263 14.74 5.35 5.95
N ALA A 264 13.67 6.08 5.66
CA ALA A 264 13.69 7.52 5.40
C ALA A 264 12.34 8.13 5.73
N TYR A 265 12.36 9.39 6.22
CA TYR A 265 11.18 10.23 6.36
C TYR A 265 11.58 11.67 6.09
N GLU A 266 11.06 12.24 5.01
CA GLU A 266 11.45 13.55 4.49
C GLU A 266 10.25 14.27 3.88
N ALA A 267 10.42 15.57 3.62
CA ALA A 267 9.52 16.32 2.77
C ALA A 267 9.80 16.02 1.29
N LEU A 268 8.72 15.79 0.53
CA LEU A 268 8.74 15.85 -0.93
C LEU A 268 7.66 16.82 -1.38
N PHE A 269 8.04 18.00 -1.81
CA PHE A 269 7.17 19.06 -2.28
C PHE A 269 5.98 19.34 -1.32
N GLY A 270 6.29 19.46 -0.03
CA GLY A 270 5.31 19.71 1.04
C GLY A 270 4.65 18.47 1.62
N THR A 271 4.75 17.32 0.99
CA THR A 271 4.15 16.06 1.46
C THR A 271 5.05 15.32 2.45
N GLY A 272 4.46 14.47 3.28
CA GLY A 272 5.21 13.56 4.15
C GLY A 272 5.57 12.27 3.44
N ALA A 273 6.82 12.16 2.98
CA ALA A 273 7.34 11.01 2.25
C ALA A 273 8.07 10.05 3.19
N ALA A 274 7.62 8.82 3.28
CA ALA A 274 8.28 7.78 4.06
C ALA A 274 8.69 6.59 3.21
N VAL A 275 9.84 6.02 3.54
CA VAL A 275 10.28 4.71 3.04
C VAL A 275 10.35 3.78 4.24
N VAL A 276 9.50 2.75 4.25
CA VAL A 276 9.36 1.81 5.37
C VAL A 276 9.44 0.37 4.88
N ASP A 277 10.24 -0.43 5.55
CA ASP A 277 10.26 -1.91 5.42
C ASP A 277 9.38 -2.52 6.51
N LEU A 278 8.33 -3.23 6.13
CA LEU A 278 7.49 -4.03 7.02
C LEU A 278 7.91 -5.49 6.88
N SER A 279 8.67 -5.96 7.83
CA SER A 279 9.15 -7.34 7.90
C SER A 279 8.42 -8.12 8.98
N ALA A 280 8.25 -9.44 8.76
CA ALA A 280 7.72 -10.32 9.80
C ALA A 280 8.64 -10.28 11.03
N GLY A 281 8.11 -10.01 12.20
CA GLY A 281 8.91 -9.89 13.41
C GLY A 281 8.10 -9.46 14.62
N GLY A 282 8.01 -10.34 15.60
CA GLY A 282 7.56 -10.08 16.96
C GLY A 282 6.12 -9.61 17.11
N VAL A 283 5.36 -10.32 17.90
CA VAL A 283 4.03 -9.87 18.31
C VAL A 283 4.20 -8.66 19.23
N SER A 284 3.70 -7.49 18.83
CA SER A 284 3.50 -6.39 19.77
C SER A 284 2.41 -6.78 20.76
N GLN A 285 2.72 -6.72 22.05
CA GLN A 285 1.74 -6.92 23.15
C GLN A 285 1.03 -5.60 23.51
N GLY A 286 0.92 -4.65 22.60
CA GLY A 286 0.23 -3.38 22.85
C GLY A 286 -1.27 -3.58 22.99
N GLU A 287 -1.89 -2.88 23.95
CA GLU A 287 -3.34 -2.70 23.99
C GLU A 287 -3.79 -1.93 22.74
N GLN A 288 -4.97 -2.27 22.20
CA GLN A 288 -5.56 -1.52 21.10
C GLN A 288 -5.88 -0.09 21.58
N GLU A 289 -5.37 0.91 20.87
CA GLU A 289 -5.60 2.33 21.22
C GLU A 289 -7.00 2.82 20.85
N PHE A 290 -7.73 2.06 20.02
CA PHE A 290 -9.00 2.48 19.44
C PHE A 290 -10.09 1.43 19.65
N ASP A 291 -11.26 1.92 20.02
CA ASP A 291 -12.45 1.09 20.29
C ASP A 291 -12.98 0.47 18.98
N GLU A 292 -13.27 -0.82 19.00
CA GLU A 292 -13.82 -1.56 17.85
C GLU A 292 -15.28 -1.16 17.53
N ASP A 293 -15.93 -0.38 18.39
CA ASP A 293 -17.34 -0.01 18.24
C ASP A 293 -17.64 0.89 17.02
N ASP A 294 -16.61 1.45 16.39
CA ASP A 294 -16.71 2.33 15.22
C ASP A 294 -16.43 1.59 13.88
N VAL A 295 -16.68 0.30 13.86
CA VAL A 295 -16.36 -0.60 12.75
C VAL A 295 -17.36 -0.45 11.61
N GLU A 296 -16.89 -0.11 10.42
CA GLU A 296 -17.70 -0.09 9.19
C GLU A 296 -18.01 -1.51 8.72
N PHE A 297 -19.23 -1.71 8.24
CA PHE A 297 -19.68 -3.00 7.71
C PHE A 297 -19.56 -2.99 6.18
N TYR A 298 -18.98 -4.05 5.62
CA TYR A 298 -19.09 -4.31 4.21
C TYR A 298 -20.24 -5.29 3.96
N ARG A 299 -21.33 -4.81 3.36
CA ARG A 299 -22.57 -5.57 3.07
C ARG A 299 -23.11 -6.36 4.27
N GLY A 300 -22.99 -5.81 5.47
CA GLY A 300 -23.45 -6.44 6.71
C GLY A 300 -22.52 -7.50 7.29
N GLU A 301 -21.34 -7.74 6.73
CA GLU A 301 -20.36 -8.68 7.28
C GLU A 301 -19.28 -7.96 8.12
N ARG A 302 -19.22 -8.27 9.42
CA ARG A 302 -18.13 -7.84 10.31
C ARG A 302 -16.85 -8.65 10.16
N SER A 303 -16.94 -9.88 9.64
CA SER A 303 -15.79 -10.80 9.49
C SER A 303 -14.63 -10.25 8.66
N VAL A 304 -14.88 -9.24 7.81
CA VAL A 304 -13.83 -8.57 7.02
C VAL A 304 -12.87 -7.75 7.87
N LEU A 305 -13.28 -7.36 9.07
CA LEU A 305 -12.55 -6.47 9.97
C LEU A 305 -11.94 -7.19 11.17
N THR A 306 -12.34 -8.45 11.44
CA THR A 306 -11.79 -9.26 12.53
C THR A 306 -10.61 -10.10 12.04
N SER A 307 -9.62 -10.32 12.92
CA SER A 307 -8.52 -11.24 12.65
C SER A 307 -9.07 -12.67 12.49
N GLU A 308 -8.63 -13.38 11.46
CA GLU A 308 -8.98 -14.81 11.24
C GLU A 308 -8.48 -15.71 12.39
N LYS A 309 -7.64 -15.20 13.28
CA LYS A 309 -7.07 -15.93 14.43
C LYS A 309 -8.01 -16.00 15.65
N ASP A 310 -9.16 -15.31 15.63
CA ASP A 310 -10.10 -15.31 16.77
C ASP A 310 -11.52 -15.71 16.39
N PRO A 311 -11.80 -17.03 16.16
CA PRO A 311 -13.13 -17.51 15.78
C PRO A 311 -14.18 -17.35 16.90
N GLN A 312 -13.79 -17.10 18.17
CA GLN A 312 -14.75 -16.97 19.28
C GLN A 312 -15.36 -15.56 19.36
N LYS A 313 -14.63 -14.50 18.98
CA LYS A 313 -15.19 -13.14 18.90
C LYS A 313 -16.28 -13.00 17.84
N SER A 314 -16.16 -13.73 16.73
CA SER A 314 -17.13 -13.75 15.64
C SER A 314 -18.50 -14.32 16.05
N GLN A 315 -18.56 -15.29 16.97
CA GLN A 315 -19.81 -15.93 17.39
C GLN A 315 -20.62 -15.08 18.39
N HIS A 316 -19.98 -14.32 19.26
CA HIS A 316 -20.67 -13.44 20.22
C HIS A 316 -21.33 -12.22 19.57
N GLN A 317 -20.81 -11.75 18.44
CA GLN A 317 -21.37 -10.60 17.73
C GLN A 317 -22.60 -10.98 16.88
N THR A 318 -22.66 -12.20 16.35
CA THR A 318 -23.82 -12.69 15.60
C THR A 318 -25.05 -12.88 16.49
N GLN A 319 -24.86 -13.18 17.78
CA GLN A 319 -25.97 -13.35 18.72
C GLN A 319 -26.58 -12.00 19.20
N ARG A 320 -25.83 -10.90 19.25
CA ARG A 320 -26.37 -9.58 19.61
C ARG A 320 -27.24 -8.95 18.50
N SER A 321 -26.92 -9.21 17.22
CA SER A 321 -27.70 -8.65 16.11
C SER A 321 -29.05 -9.35 15.87
N SER A 322 -29.25 -10.57 16.39
CA SER A 322 -30.52 -11.29 16.29
C SER A 322 -31.53 -10.88 17.37
N THR A 323 -31.08 -10.33 18.51
CA THR A 323 -31.97 -9.91 19.64
C THR A 323 -32.50 -8.48 19.48
N GLU A 324 -31.95 -7.65 18.63
CA GLU A 324 -32.41 -6.28 18.36
C GLU A 324 -33.48 -6.16 17.25
N ARG A 325 -33.80 -7.27 16.56
CA ARG A 325 -34.82 -7.27 15.49
C ARG A 325 -36.24 -7.69 15.96
N ASP A 326 -36.39 -8.09 17.23
CA ASP A 326 -37.64 -8.56 17.78
C ASP A 326 -38.24 -7.63 18.87
N ASN A 327 -37.89 -6.33 18.83
CA ASN A 327 -38.59 -5.31 19.66
C ASN A 327 -39.01 -4.11 18.84
#